data_ecf357122497adfb336fbb6c28015db2
#
_entry.id   ecf357122497adfb336fbb6c28015db2
#
_cell.length_a   1.000
_cell.length_b   1.000
_cell.length_c   1.000
_cell.angle_alpha   90.00
_cell.angle_beta   90.00
_cell.angle_gamma   90.00
#
_symmetry.space_group_name_H-M   'P 1'
#
loop_
_entity.id
_entity.type
_entity.pdbx_description
1 polymer ?
#
loop_
_entity_poly.entity_id
_entity_poly.type
_entity_poly.pdbx_seq_one_letter_code
_entity_poly.pdbx_strand_id
1 'polypeptide(L)'
;GALSGPVIGGILTIVGFGSFGKHLFNCMPIMVGATFMSYITEHTTQEPAILIAILFSTTLAPIAGRYGTLVGIIAGAIHLTLVVNVGFLHGGVNLYNNGFAGGLVAGMMVPILEAIHVHRVARLNPQRPEVDPAEEVETLS
;
A
#
# COMPACT_ATOMS: atom_id res chain seq x y z
N GLY A 1 -17.16 13.68 -10.83
CA GLY A 1 -15.95 12.96 -11.20
C GLY A 1 -16.18 12.18 -12.48
N ALA A 2 -15.50 12.56 -13.53
CA ALA A 2 -15.74 11.93 -14.82
C ALA A 2 -15.11 10.52 -14.84
N LEU A 3 -15.89 9.53 -15.20
CA LEU A 3 -15.40 8.21 -15.61
C LEU A 3 -14.60 8.41 -16.92
N SER A 4 -13.31 8.68 -16.78
CA SER A 4 -12.38 8.75 -17.90
C SER A 4 -11.79 7.36 -18.19
N GLY A 5 -11.26 7.16 -19.41
CA GLY A 5 -10.62 5.89 -19.77
C GLY A 5 -9.59 5.40 -18.75
N PRO A 6 -8.65 6.25 -18.28
CA PRO A 6 -7.69 5.88 -17.23
C PRO A 6 -8.33 5.46 -15.90
N VAL A 7 -9.43 6.10 -15.48
CA VAL A 7 -10.17 5.73 -14.25
C VAL A 7 -10.84 4.37 -14.42
N ILE A 8 -11.46 4.12 -15.57
CA ILE A 8 -12.04 2.80 -15.89
C ILE A 8 -10.95 1.74 -15.89
N GLY A 9 -9.81 2.01 -16.50
CA GLY A 9 -8.65 1.11 -16.47
C GLY A 9 -8.17 0.81 -15.06
N GLY A 10 -8.11 1.81 -14.18
CA GLY A 10 -7.80 1.65 -12.77
C GLY A 10 -8.77 0.74 -12.03
N ILE A 11 -10.07 0.91 -12.24
CA ILE A 11 -11.12 0.07 -11.65
C ILE A 11 -10.96 -1.39 -12.13
N LEU A 12 -10.78 -1.60 -13.43
CA LEU A 12 -10.60 -2.94 -13.99
C LEU A 12 -9.32 -3.61 -13.44
N THR A 13 -8.27 -2.84 -13.20
CA THR A 13 -7.05 -3.33 -12.57
C THR A 13 -7.32 -3.83 -11.15
N ILE A 14 -8.09 -3.09 -10.34
CA ILE A 14 -8.46 -3.53 -8.98
C ILE A 14 -9.26 -4.83 -9.04
N VAL A 15 -10.24 -4.92 -9.96
CA VAL A 15 -11.06 -6.11 -10.14
C VAL A 15 -10.19 -7.31 -10.55
N GLY A 16 -9.27 -7.12 -11.50
CA GLY A 16 -8.35 -8.18 -11.93
C GLY A 16 -7.47 -8.70 -10.79
N PHE A 17 -6.96 -7.81 -9.95
CA PHE A 17 -6.17 -8.19 -8.77
C PHE A 17 -7.00 -8.76 -7.61
N GLY A 18 -8.33 -8.72 -7.68
CA GLY A 18 -9.20 -9.42 -6.74
C GLY A 18 -8.91 -10.92 -6.68
N SER A 19 -8.52 -11.54 -7.81
CA SER A 19 -8.09 -12.93 -7.89
C SER A 19 -6.81 -13.24 -7.09
N PHE A 20 -6.03 -12.24 -6.71
CA PHE A 20 -4.79 -12.34 -5.96
C PHE A 20 -4.93 -11.91 -4.48
N GLY A 21 -6.14 -12.05 -3.92
CA GLY A 21 -6.38 -11.78 -2.51
C GLY A 21 -6.72 -10.33 -2.14
N LYS A 22 -6.93 -9.45 -3.12
CA LYS A 22 -7.52 -8.14 -2.85
C LYS A 22 -9.01 -8.29 -2.55
N HIS A 23 -9.44 -7.79 -1.42
CA HIS A 23 -10.84 -7.75 -1.02
C HIS A 23 -11.16 -6.43 -0.33
N LEU A 24 -12.43 -6.16 -0.11
CA LEU A 24 -12.91 -4.88 0.40
C LEU A 24 -12.22 -4.49 1.73
N PHE A 25 -12.08 -5.42 2.66
CA PHE A 25 -11.54 -5.14 4.00
C PHE A 25 -10.05 -4.78 4.01
N ASN A 26 -9.26 -5.21 3.02
CA ASN A 26 -7.85 -4.84 2.93
C ASN A 26 -7.59 -3.64 1.99
N CYS A 27 -8.47 -3.40 1.03
CA CYS A 27 -8.38 -2.24 0.12
C CYS A 27 -8.92 -0.96 0.75
N MET A 28 -10.06 -1.04 1.48
CA MET A 28 -10.73 0.14 2.05
C MET A 28 -9.83 0.96 2.98
N PRO A 29 -9.08 0.38 3.92
CA PRO A 29 -8.18 1.17 4.77
C PRO A 29 -7.18 2.00 3.98
N ILE A 30 -6.57 1.40 2.96
CA ILE A 30 -5.61 2.07 2.10
C ILE A 30 -6.26 3.25 1.36
N MET A 31 -7.42 3.00 0.74
CA MET A 31 -8.16 4.03 0.01
C MET A 31 -8.63 5.16 0.94
N VAL A 32 -9.08 4.84 2.14
CA VAL A 32 -9.46 5.85 3.15
C VAL A 32 -8.26 6.72 3.51
N GLY A 33 -7.09 6.13 3.76
CA GLY A 33 -5.86 6.87 4.05
C GLY A 33 -5.44 7.78 2.89
N ALA A 34 -5.46 7.26 1.67
CA ALA A 34 -5.15 8.04 0.47
C ALA A 34 -6.16 9.19 0.25
N THR A 35 -7.46 8.92 0.38
CA THR A 35 -8.51 9.94 0.25
C THR A 35 -8.38 11.02 1.33
N PHE A 36 -8.16 10.63 2.59
CA PHE A 36 -7.94 11.56 3.68
C PHE A 36 -6.74 12.49 3.40
N MET A 37 -5.66 11.92 2.88
CA MET A 37 -4.47 12.70 2.55
C MET A 37 -4.70 13.66 1.37
N SER A 38 -5.56 13.29 0.39
CA SER A 38 -5.92 14.20 -0.70
C SER A 38 -6.60 15.47 -0.20
N TYR A 39 -7.43 15.38 0.82
CA TYR A 39 -8.03 16.56 1.45
C TYR A 39 -7.00 17.42 2.18
N ILE A 40 -6.05 16.82 2.87
CA ILE A 40 -4.99 17.57 3.58
C ILE A 40 -4.08 18.31 2.61
N THR A 41 -3.78 17.69 1.46
CA THR A 41 -2.90 18.28 0.44
C THR A 41 -3.65 19.19 -0.54
N GLU A 42 -4.91 19.52 -0.25
CA GLU A 42 -5.79 20.38 -1.07
C GLU A 42 -6.01 19.87 -2.51
N HIS A 43 -5.71 18.60 -2.76
CA HIS A 43 -6.01 17.95 -4.04
C HIS A 43 -7.44 17.45 -4.05
N THR A 44 -8.16 17.78 -5.13
CA THR A 44 -9.55 17.34 -5.26
C THR A 44 -9.64 15.92 -5.82
N THR A 45 -10.52 15.10 -5.24
CA THR A 45 -10.89 13.79 -5.79
C THR A 45 -11.62 13.88 -7.14
N GLN A 46 -11.91 15.10 -7.63
CA GLN A 46 -12.43 15.34 -8.97
C GLN A 46 -11.35 15.20 -10.05
N GLU A 47 -10.08 15.33 -9.69
CA GLU A 47 -8.96 15.20 -10.61
C GLU A 47 -8.73 13.73 -10.97
N PRO A 48 -8.70 13.35 -12.26
CA PRO A 48 -8.48 11.98 -12.68
C PRO A 48 -7.16 11.39 -12.15
N ALA A 49 -6.11 12.19 -12.03
CA ALA A 49 -4.81 11.79 -11.51
C ALA A 49 -4.90 11.35 -10.03
N ILE A 50 -5.64 12.09 -9.21
CA ILE A 50 -5.86 11.77 -7.80
C ILE A 50 -6.74 10.53 -7.64
N LEU A 51 -7.80 10.41 -8.43
CA LEU A 51 -8.63 9.20 -8.44
C LEU A 51 -7.80 7.96 -8.79
N ILE A 52 -6.95 8.06 -9.82
CA ILE A 52 -6.05 6.97 -10.21
C ILE A 52 -5.08 6.65 -9.07
N ALA A 53 -4.52 7.65 -8.40
CA ALA A 53 -3.62 7.44 -7.28
C ALA A 53 -4.31 6.71 -6.11
N ILE A 54 -5.55 7.08 -5.79
CA ILE A 54 -6.35 6.40 -4.77
C ILE A 54 -6.65 4.95 -5.18
N LEU A 55 -7.02 4.70 -6.43
CA LEU A 55 -7.27 3.35 -6.93
C LEU A 55 -6.01 2.48 -6.90
N PHE A 56 -4.88 3.01 -7.37
CA PHE A 56 -3.61 2.28 -7.38
C PHE A 56 -2.98 2.12 -6.00
N SER A 57 -3.34 2.95 -5.01
CA SER A 57 -2.91 2.73 -3.63
C SER A 57 -3.29 1.34 -3.10
N THR A 58 -4.34 0.72 -3.65
CA THR A 58 -4.77 -0.64 -3.31
C THR A 58 -3.73 -1.72 -3.63
N THR A 59 -2.64 -1.41 -4.35
CA THR A 59 -1.48 -2.31 -4.47
C THR A 59 -0.84 -2.61 -3.12
N LEU A 60 -1.04 -1.75 -2.13
CA LEU A 60 -0.58 -1.90 -0.75
C LEU A 60 -1.56 -2.70 0.14
N ALA A 61 -2.67 -3.22 -0.42
CA ALA A 61 -3.66 -3.99 0.33
C ALA A 61 -3.07 -5.15 1.17
N PRO A 62 -2.01 -5.87 0.74
CA PRO A 62 -1.36 -6.87 1.58
C PRO A 62 -0.83 -6.32 2.91
N ILE A 63 -0.40 -5.05 2.96
CA ILE A 63 0.05 -4.40 4.20
C ILE A 63 -1.12 -4.28 5.18
N ALA A 64 -2.28 -3.80 4.73
CA ALA A 64 -3.47 -3.73 5.57
C ALA A 64 -3.96 -5.12 6.01
N GLY A 65 -3.89 -6.12 5.10
CA GLY A 65 -4.27 -7.50 5.41
C GLY A 65 -3.39 -8.16 6.47
N ARG A 66 -2.08 -7.89 6.44
CA ARG A 66 -1.12 -8.49 7.37
C ARG A 66 -0.96 -7.73 8.69
N TYR A 67 -0.92 -6.40 8.63
CA TYR A 67 -0.58 -5.55 9.79
C TYR A 67 -1.77 -4.76 10.36
N GLY A 68 -2.93 -4.89 9.74
CA GLY A 68 -4.18 -4.33 10.23
C GLY A 68 -4.58 -2.99 9.59
N THR A 69 -5.82 -2.59 9.90
CA THR A 69 -6.51 -1.44 9.31
C THR A 69 -5.77 -0.12 9.50
N LEU A 70 -5.26 0.15 10.70
CA LEU A 70 -4.58 1.42 11.00
C LEU A 70 -3.30 1.58 10.18
N VAL A 71 -2.51 0.50 10.07
CA VAL A 71 -1.30 0.48 9.25
C VAL A 71 -1.64 0.68 7.77
N GLY A 72 -2.75 0.10 7.32
CA GLY A 72 -3.28 0.32 5.98
C GLY A 72 -3.62 1.78 5.70
N ILE A 73 -4.30 2.47 6.62
CA ILE A 73 -4.62 3.90 6.49
C ILE A 73 -3.33 4.73 6.36
N ILE A 74 -2.34 4.46 7.21
CA ILE A 74 -1.04 5.15 7.16
C ILE A 74 -0.34 4.90 5.82
N ALA A 75 -0.31 3.64 5.36
CA ALA A 75 0.30 3.28 4.08
C ALA A 75 -0.35 4.01 2.89
N GLY A 76 -1.69 4.11 2.88
CA GLY A 76 -2.44 4.85 1.86
C GLY A 76 -2.14 6.35 1.87
N ALA A 77 -2.06 6.96 3.05
CA ALA A 77 -1.72 8.37 3.21
C ALA A 77 -0.29 8.66 2.71
N ILE A 78 0.68 7.85 3.09
CA ILE A 78 2.08 7.98 2.62
C ILE A 78 2.15 7.78 1.10
N HIS A 79 1.43 6.78 0.56
CA HIS A 79 1.40 6.53 -0.88
C HIS A 79 0.94 7.76 -1.67
N LEU A 80 -0.19 8.38 -1.29
CA LEU A 80 -0.68 9.56 -1.99
C LEU A 80 0.30 10.72 -1.88
N THR A 81 0.84 10.97 -0.69
CA THR A 81 1.85 12.02 -0.48
C THR A 81 3.05 11.84 -1.40
N LEU A 82 3.53 10.60 -1.56
CA LEU A 82 4.62 10.31 -2.48
C LEU A 82 4.21 10.51 -3.93
N VAL A 83 3.05 10.01 -4.35
CA VAL A 83 2.56 10.13 -5.73
C VAL A 83 2.52 11.58 -6.20
N VAL A 84 2.01 12.48 -5.36
CA VAL A 84 1.88 13.90 -5.74
C VAL A 84 3.22 14.64 -5.72
N ASN A 85 4.22 14.15 -5.01
CA ASN A 85 5.50 14.81 -4.83
C ASN A 85 6.65 14.22 -5.67
N VAL A 86 6.57 12.97 -6.13
CA VAL A 86 7.69 12.34 -6.86
C VAL A 86 7.66 12.52 -8.36
N GLY A 87 6.65 13.21 -8.89
CA GLY A 87 6.47 13.43 -10.34
C GLY A 87 7.67 14.04 -11.04
N PHE A 88 8.44 14.88 -10.35
CA PHE A 88 9.65 15.51 -10.87
C PHE A 88 10.82 14.52 -11.06
N LEU A 89 10.84 13.41 -10.32
CA LEU A 89 11.94 12.44 -10.37
C LEU A 89 11.95 11.61 -11.66
N HIS A 90 10.81 11.50 -12.34
CA HIS A 90 10.70 10.71 -13.57
C HIS A 90 9.86 11.40 -14.66
N GLY A 91 9.91 12.71 -14.73
CA GLY A 91 9.37 13.48 -15.85
C GLY A 91 7.85 13.55 -15.94
N GLY A 92 7.12 13.29 -14.85
CA GLY A 92 5.66 13.51 -14.77
C GLY A 92 4.79 12.41 -15.38
N VAL A 93 5.31 11.21 -15.62
CA VAL A 93 4.53 10.07 -16.11
C VAL A 93 3.76 9.44 -14.96
N ASN A 94 2.47 9.77 -14.83
CA ASN A 94 1.61 9.39 -13.69
C ASN A 94 1.55 7.89 -13.38
N LEU A 95 1.65 7.01 -14.37
CA LEU A 95 1.67 5.55 -14.14
C LEU A 95 2.91 5.12 -13.37
N TYR A 96 4.06 5.71 -13.69
CA TYR A 96 5.30 5.45 -12.95
C TYR A 96 5.26 6.02 -11.54
N ASN A 97 4.62 7.17 -11.32
CA ASN A 97 4.43 7.74 -9.98
C ASN A 97 3.77 6.76 -9.03
N ASN A 98 2.67 6.15 -9.43
CA ASN A 98 1.93 5.20 -8.61
C ASN A 98 2.74 3.93 -8.32
N GLY A 99 3.36 3.33 -9.34
CA GLY A 99 4.18 2.14 -9.19
C GLY A 99 5.41 2.39 -8.32
N PHE A 100 6.12 3.48 -8.58
CA PHE A 100 7.29 3.89 -7.81
C PHE A 100 6.93 4.19 -6.35
N ALA A 101 5.89 4.99 -6.10
CA ALA A 101 5.44 5.30 -4.75
C ALA A 101 4.99 4.05 -3.99
N GLY A 102 4.23 3.16 -4.62
CA GLY A 102 3.81 1.90 -4.03
C GLY A 102 4.99 1.00 -3.66
N GLY A 103 5.96 0.85 -4.57
CA GLY A 103 7.19 0.10 -4.32
C GLY A 103 8.01 0.68 -3.17
N LEU A 104 8.16 2.01 -3.13
CA LEU A 104 8.90 2.71 -2.07
C LEU A 104 8.21 2.55 -0.71
N VAL A 105 6.89 2.73 -0.63
CA VAL A 105 6.11 2.52 0.61
C VAL A 105 6.27 1.09 1.09
N ALA A 106 6.09 0.10 0.22
CA ALA A 106 6.22 -1.31 0.58
C ALA A 106 7.66 -1.63 1.04
N GLY A 107 8.67 -1.19 0.29
CA GLY A 107 10.08 -1.42 0.58
C GLY A 107 10.55 -0.80 1.88
N MET A 108 9.95 0.30 2.33
CA MET A 108 10.26 0.94 3.62
C MET A 108 9.41 0.39 4.76
N MET A 109 8.10 0.27 4.56
CA MET A 109 7.19 -0.09 5.65
C MET A 109 7.29 -1.57 6.03
N VAL A 110 7.39 -2.48 5.05
CA VAL A 110 7.37 -3.92 5.34
C VAL A 110 8.53 -4.35 6.23
N PRO A 111 9.80 -4.00 5.97
CA PRO A 111 10.90 -4.35 6.86
C PRO A 111 10.76 -3.77 8.27
N ILE A 112 10.28 -2.53 8.38
CA ILE A 112 10.05 -1.89 9.69
C ILE A 112 8.96 -2.62 10.48
N LEU A 113 7.83 -2.91 9.83
CA LEU A 113 6.72 -3.62 10.45
C LEU A 113 7.08 -5.04 10.85
N GLU A 114 7.87 -5.72 10.02
CA GLU A 114 8.40 -7.06 10.31
C GLU A 114 9.31 -7.04 11.54
N ALA A 115 10.25 -6.10 11.60
CA ALA A 115 11.13 -5.93 12.76
C ALA A 115 10.33 -5.67 14.04
N ILE A 116 9.30 -4.81 13.99
CA ILE A 116 8.42 -4.54 15.13
C ILE A 116 7.66 -5.81 15.54
N HIS A 117 7.16 -6.56 14.55
CA HIS A 117 6.40 -7.79 14.79
C HIS A 117 7.27 -8.84 15.49
N VAL A 118 8.47 -9.09 14.96
CA VAL A 118 9.43 -10.04 15.54
C VAL A 118 9.79 -9.67 16.97
N HIS A 119 10.13 -8.39 17.22
CA HIS A 119 10.44 -7.93 18.57
C HIS A 119 9.25 -8.04 19.53
N ARG A 120 8.03 -7.81 19.06
CA ARG A 120 6.82 -7.96 19.87
C ARG A 120 6.56 -9.42 20.24
N VAL A 121 6.70 -10.34 19.28
CA VAL A 121 6.54 -11.78 19.51
C VAL A 121 7.61 -12.29 20.47
N ALA A 122 8.87 -11.91 20.31
CA ALA A 122 9.97 -12.28 21.20
C ALA A 122 9.73 -11.83 22.65
N ARG A 123 9.18 -10.61 22.85
CA ARG A 123 8.83 -10.10 24.18
C ARG A 123 7.68 -10.85 24.84
N LEU A 124 6.71 -11.30 24.04
CA LEU A 124 5.53 -12.02 24.56
C LEU A 124 5.79 -13.49 24.81
N ASN A 125 6.80 -14.07 24.18
CA ASN A 125 7.18 -15.46 24.38
C ASN A 125 8.71 -15.62 24.52
N PRO A 126 9.27 -15.27 25.71
CA PRO A 126 10.72 -15.30 25.94
C PRO A 126 11.34 -16.72 25.89
N GLN A 127 10.52 -17.77 25.89
CA GLN A 127 10.97 -19.17 25.87
C GLN A 127 10.94 -19.81 24.47
N ARG A 128 10.56 -19.08 23.45
CA ARG A 128 10.64 -19.60 22.09
C ARG A 128 12.10 -19.52 21.65
N PRO A 129 12.76 -20.67 21.36
CA PRO A 129 14.12 -20.63 20.81
C PRO A 129 14.09 -19.77 19.53
N GLU A 130 15.09 -18.95 19.37
CA GLU A 130 15.31 -18.14 18.16
C GLU A 130 15.39 -19.12 16.98
N VAL A 131 14.32 -19.20 16.21
CA VAL A 131 14.30 -20.04 15.02
C VAL A 131 15.22 -19.34 14.01
N ASP A 132 16.32 -20.01 13.67
CA ASP A 132 17.23 -19.53 12.65
C ASP A 132 16.42 -19.35 11.34
N PRO A 133 16.43 -18.16 10.74
CA PRO A 133 15.72 -17.90 9.47
C PRO A 133 16.13 -18.90 8.36
N ALA A 134 17.29 -19.53 8.47
CA ALA A 134 17.75 -20.55 7.54
C ALA A 134 17.00 -21.90 7.68
N GLU A 135 16.54 -22.26 8.89
CA GLU A 135 15.76 -23.48 9.10
C GLU A 135 14.31 -23.38 8.61
N GLU A 136 13.73 -22.16 8.62
CA GLU A 136 12.35 -21.94 8.17
C GLU A 136 12.22 -22.10 6.64
N VAL A 137 13.28 -21.78 5.89
CA VAL A 137 13.32 -21.97 4.44
C VAL A 137 13.44 -23.45 4.06
N GLU A 138 14.13 -24.27 4.85
CA GLU A 138 14.35 -25.68 4.58
C GLU A 138 13.09 -26.53 4.84
N THR A 139 12.21 -26.10 5.76
CA THR A 139 10.95 -26.79 6.05
C THR A 139 9.83 -26.50 5.04
N LEU A 140 10.01 -25.52 4.16
CA LEU A 140 9.04 -25.12 3.11
C LEU A 140 9.43 -25.62 1.71
N SER A 141 10.55 -26.30 1.56
CA SER A 141 10.99 -26.92 0.32
C SER A 141 10.62 -28.41 0.27
#